data_7c8c5b28bfdeb0e765231a6af695223c
#
_entry.id   7c8c5b28bfdeb0e765231a6af695223c
#
_cell.length_a   1.000
_cell.length_b   1.000
_cell.length_c   1.000
_cell.angle_alpha   90.00
_cell.angle_beta   90.00
_cell.angle_gamma   90.00
#
_symmetry.space_group_name_H-M   'P 1'
#
loop_
_entity.id
_entity.type
_entity.pdbx_description
1 polymer ?
#
loop_
_entity_poly.entity_id
_entity_poly.type
_entity_poly.pdbx_seq_one_letter_code
_entity_poly.pdbx_strand_id
1 'polypeptide(L)'
;MPGPDRQRGILTTDDRDYLSGRKTLQSGSERNTRKRIRDRVRNALYDFEHLTANLEERDVTQLVSDSDGTNEQVFEAAEDVIAFIFRMCSHAPDSPGNSTNDRFRDVLLNGISKGIDDRHELLDFKLDLQYGLPRERRLRLAKKVDEGDDLTVAELREALENDYFDDSFRFRPLDDDGLPKNVDPSDIRSHDDFR
;
A
#
# COMPACT_ATOMS: atom_id res chain seq x y z
N MET A 1 -19.75 -3.62 -8.66
CA MET A 1 -19.01 -4.70 -7.95
C MET A 1 -19.83 -5.98 -7.95
N PRO A 2 -19.22 -7.15 -8.29
CA PRO A 2 -19.92 -8.44 -8.22
C PRO A 2 -20.42 -8.67 -6.79
N GLY A 3 -21.69 -9.14 -6.66
CA GLY A 3 -22.35 -9.37 -5.38
C GLY A 3 -21.65 -10.40 -4.47
N PRO A 4 -22.06 -10.50 -3.19
CA PRO A 4 -21.46 -11.41 -2.22
C PRO A 4 -21.59 -12.90 -2.62
N ASP A 5 -22.60 -13.24 -3.44
CA ASP A 5 -22.92 -14.62 -3.85
C ASP A 5 -22.20 -15.09 -5.13
N ARG A 6 -21.22 -14.31 -5.60
CA ARG A 6 -20.40 -14.74 -6.78
C ARG A 6 -19.71 -16.08 -6.52
N GLN A 7 -19.43 -16.81 -7.61
CA GLN A 7 -18.67 -18.05 -7.58
C GLN A 7 -17.32 -17.89 -6.86
N ARG A 8 -16.77 -19.00 -6.38
CA ARG A 8 -15.51 -19.03 -5.66
C ARG A 8 -14.35 -18.61 -6.57
N GLY A 9 -13.68 -17.52 -6.21
CA GLY A 9 -12.35 -17.19 -6.70
C GLY A 9 -11.28 -17.56 -5.66
N ILE A 10 -10.31 -16.69 -5.43
CA ILE A 10 -9.25 -16.82 -4.41
C ILE A 10 -9.87 -17.00 -3.01
N LEU A 11 -10.91 -16.23 -2.71
CA LEU A 11 -11.60 -16.24 -1.42
C LEU A 11 -12.89 -17.03 -1.48
N THR A 12 -13.18 -17.80 -0.42
CA THR A 12 -14.48 -18.41 -0.19
C THR A 12 -15.49 -17.38 0.31
N THR A 13 -16.78 -17.70 0.32
CA THR A 13 -17.82 -16.88 0.94
C THR A 13 -17.48 -16.59 2.42
N ASP A 14 -17.09 -17.61 3.17
CA ASP A 14 -16.64 -17.46 4.57
C ASP A 14 -15.46 -16.52 4.76
N ASP A 15 -14.49 -16.55 3.84
CA ASP A 15 -13.33 -15.65 3.89
C ASP A 15 -13.75 -14.20 3.61
N ARG A 16 -14.68 -13.99 2.66
CA ARG A 16 -15.25 -12.67 2.37
C ARG A 16 -16.06 -12.11 3.55
N ASP A 17 -16.86 -12.96 4.18
CA ASP A 17 -17.66 -12.57 5.35
C ASP A 17 -16.78 -12.17 6.54
N TYR A 18 -15.70 -12.94 6.76
CA TYR A 18 -14.72 -12.60 7.78
C TYR A 18 -14.00 -11.27 7.48
N LEU A 19 -13.49 -11.07 6.25
CA LEU A 19 -12.76 -9.86 5.86
C LEU A 19 -13.65 -8.60 5.87
N SER A 20 -14.95 -8.74 5.57
CA SER A 20 -15.92 -7.65 5.61
C SER A 20 -16.51 -7.36 7.01
N GLY A 21 -16.08 -8.11 8.02
CA GLY A 21 -16.60 -7.97 9.39
C GLY A 21 -18.00 -8.57 9.64
N ARG A 22 -18.61 -9.23 8.64
CA ARG A 22 -19.89 -9.92 8.79
C ARG A 22 -19.80 -11.18 9.64
N LYS A 23 -18.62 -11.76 9.76
CA LYS A 23 -18.34 -12.95 10.54
C LYS A 23 -17.22 -12.69 11.55
N THR A 24 -17.53 -12.84 12.83
CA THR A 24 -16.54 -12.77 13.92
C THR A 24 -16.09 -14.17 14.30
N LEU A 25 -14.82 -14.36 14.56
CA LEU A 25 -14.20 -15.62 14.91
C LEU A 25 -13.53 -15.53 16.30
N GLN A 26 -13.44 -16.66 16.98
CA GLN A 26 -12.62 -16.76 18.21
C GLN A 26 -11.13 -16.67 17.85
N SER A 27 -10.30 -16.17 18.75
CA SER A 27 -8.87 -15.84 18.52
C SER A 27 -8.06 -16.96 17.86
N GLY A 28 -8.25 -18.22 18.27
CA GLY A 28 -7.56 -19.36 17.67
C GLY A 28 -7.99 -19.65 16.23
N SER A 29 -9.31 -19.58 15.96
CA SER A 29 -9.88 -19.74 14.62
C SER A 29 -9.53 -18.57 13.71
N GLU A 30 -9.48 -17.37 14.25
CA GLU A 30 -9.09 -16.15 13.55
C GLU A 30 -7.66 -16.26 12.99
N ARG A 31 -6.70 -16.65 13.82
CA ARG A 31 -5.30 -16.82 13.39
C ARG A 31 -5.17 -17.82 12.23
N ASN A 32 -5.87 -18.95 12.30
CA ASN A 32 -5.86 -19.97 11.25
C ASN A 32 -6.52 -19.45 9.96
N THR A 33 -7.63 -18.73 10.07
CA THR A 33 -8.31 -18.14 8.92
C THR A 33 -7.46 -17.09 8.24
N ARG A 34 -6.81 -16.20 8.99
CA ARG A 34 -5.88 -15.20 8.44
C ARG A 34 -4.68 -15.86 7.74
N LYS A 35 -4.13 -16.93 8.32
CA LYS A 35 -3.05 -17.70 7.66
C LYS A 35 -3.52 -18.28 6.34
N ARG A 36 -4.66 -18.98 6.34
CA ARG A 36 -5.24 -19.59 5.14
C ARG A 36 -5.51 -18.58 4.04
N ILE A 37 -6.05 -17.39 4.38
CA ILE A 37 -6.29 -16.33 3.40
C ILE A 37 -4.98 -15.84 2.80
N ARG A 38 -3.95 -15.58 3.61
CA ARG A 38 -2.63 -15.15 3.10
C ARG A 38 -2.00 -16.19 2.17
N ASP A 39 -2.10 -17.47 2.53
CA ASP A 39 -1.53 -18.56 1.72
C ASP A 39 -2.26 -18.66 0.38
N ARG A 40 -3.59 -18.51 0.36
CA ARG A 40 -4.37 -18.50 -0.89
C ARG A 40 -4.05 -17.32 -1.78
N VAL A 41 -3.95 -16.12 -1.19
CA VAL A 41 -3.59 -14.91 -1.95
C VAL A 41 -2.19 -15.06 -2.56
N ARG A 42 -1.22 -15.56 -1.78
CA ARG A 42 0.13 -15.81 -2.28
C ARG A 42 0.14 -16.78 -3.45
N ASN A 43 -0.54 -17.92 -3.30
CA ASN A 43 -0.61 -18.93 -4.37
C ASN A 43 -1.28 -18.36 -5.62
N ALA A 44 -2.37 -17.60 -5.46
CA ALA A 44 -3.03 -16.96 -6.59
C ALA A 44 -2.14 -15.95 -7.32
N LEU A 45 -1.27 -15.21 -6.60
CA LEU A 45 -0.30 -14.33 -7.25
C LEU A 45 0.73 -15.12 -8.08
N TYR A 46 1.12 -16.32 -7.64
CA TYR A 46 1.99 -17.20 -8.42
C TYR A 46 1.30 -17.78 -9.66
N ASP A 47 -0.02 -18.02 -9.59
CA ASP A 47 -0.79 -18.52 -10.73
C ASP A 47 -0.83 -17.53 -11.90
N PHE A 48 -0.63 -16.21 -11.65
CA PHE A 48 -0.60 -15.19 -12.71
C PHE A 48 0.55 -15.39 -13.70
N GLU A 49 1.67 -15.98 -13.29
CA GLU A 49 2.75 -16.35 -14.21
C GLU A 49 2.22 -17.29 -15.31
N HIS A 50 1.44 -18.31 -14.91
CA HIS A 50 0.85 -19.26 -15.84
C HIS A 50 -0.25 -18.64 -16.69
N LEU A 51 -1.07 -17.76 -16.13
CA LEU A 51 -2.12 -17.05 -16.88
C LEU A 51 -1.50 -16.14 -17.94
N THR A 52 -0.48 -15.36 -17.58
CA THR A 52 0.19 -14.46 -18.52
C THR A 52 0.90 -15.22 -19.64
N ALA A 53 1.52 -16.37 -19.34
CA ALA A 53 2.29 -17.13 -20.32
C ALA A 53 1.46 -18.06 -21.20
N ASN A 54 0.30 -18.55 -20.73
CA ASN A 54 -0.36 -19.68 -21.38
C ASN A 54 -1.87 -19.47 -21.68
N LEU A 55 -2.49 -18.39 -21.18
CA LEU A 55 -3.90 -18.15 -21.50
C LEU A 55 -4.01 -17.65 -22.94
N GLU A 56 -4.82 -18.36 -23.76
CA GLU A 56 -4.99 -18.00 -25.16
C GLU A 56 -5.68 -16.64 -25.35
N GLU A 57 -5.32 -15.89 -26.39
CA GLU A 57 -5.92 -14.59 -26.69
C GLU A 57 -7.46 -14.63 -26.76
N ARG A 58 -8.01 -15.74 -27.28
CA ARG A 58 -9.46 -15.94 -27.31
C ARG A 58 -10.07 -15.97 -25.92
N ASP A 59 -9.42 -16.59 -24.96
CA ASP A 59 -9.92 -16.71 -23.60
C ASP A 59 -9.76 -15.38 -22.84
N VAL A 60 -8.67 -14.65 -23.11
CA VAL A 60 -8.51 -13.27 -22.62
C VAL A 60 -9.63 -12.38 -23.17
N THR A 61 -9.94 -12.46 -24.46
CA THR A 61 -11.03 -11.71 -25.07
C THR A 61 -12.38 -12.04 -24.44
N GLN A 62 -12.66 -13.32 -24.19
CA GLN A 62 -13.90 -13.74 -23.52
C GLN A 62 -13.99 -13.29 -22.07
N LEU A 63 -12.86 -13.14 -21.37
CA LEU A 63 -12.82 -12.66 -20.00
C LEU A 63 -13.25 -11.18 -19.92
N VAL A 64 -12.82 -10.37 -20.88
CA VAL A 64 -13.07 -8.91 -20.89
C VAL A 64 -14.27 -8.48 -21.71
N SER A 65 -15.00 -9.43 -22.33
CA SER A 65 -16.17 -9.18 -23.14
C SER A 65 -17.43 -9.80 -22.53
N ASP A 66 -18.57 -9.17 -22.73
CA ASP A 66 -19.89 -9.73 -22.44
C ASP A 66 -20.82 -9.57 -23.66
N SER A 67 -22.13 -9.85 -23.50
CA SER A 67 -23.11 -9.76 -24.59
C SER A 67 -23.27 -8.34 -25.15
N ASP A 68 -22.94 -7.33 -24.38
CA ASP A 68 -23.17 -5.92 -24.68
C ASP A 68 -21.88 -5.17 -25.04
N GLY A 69 -20.74 -5.87 -25.05
CA GLY A 69 -19.42 -5.32 -25.39
C GLY A 69 -18.34 -5.57 -24.35
N THR A 70 -17.71 -4.52 -23.83
CA THR A 70 -16.67 -4.62 -22.80
C THR A 70 -17.26 -4.90 -21.41
N ASN A 71 -16.72 -5.88 -20.72
CA ASN A 71 -17.09 -6.18 -19.33
C ASN A 71 -16.41 -5.21 -18.35
N GLU A 72 -17.02 -4.07 -18.09
CA GLU A 72 -16.50 -3.03 -17.21
C GLU A 72 -16.25 -3.53 -15.77
N GLN A 73 -17.04 -4.49 -15.28
CA GLN A 73 -16.84 -5.05 -13.92
C GLN A 73 -15.50 -5.79 -13.77
N VAL A 74 -14.97 -6.34 -14.85
CA VAL A 74 -13.64 -6.97 -14.83
C VAL A 74 -12.55 -5.90 -14.71
N PHE A 75 -12.71 -4.76 -15.39
CA PHE A 75 -11.76 -3.65 -15.27
C PHE A 75 -11.83 -2.97 -13.90
N GLU A 76 -13.03 -2.75 -13.34
CA GLU A 76 -13.17 -2.30 -11.94
C GLU A 76 -12.48 -3.26 -10.97
N ALA A 77 -12.61 -4.58 -11.18
CA ALA A 77 -11.91 -5.55 -10.35
C ALA A 77 -10.38 -5.52 -10.56
N ALA A 78 -9.91 -5.19 -11.76
CA ALA A 78 -8.47 -5.00 -12.02
C ALA A 78 -7.91 -3.77 -11.30
N GLU A 79 -8.69 -2.69 -11.17
CA GLU A 79 -8.32 -1.54 -10.34
C GLU A 79 -8.11 -1.95 -8.86
N ASP A 80 -9.00 -2.79 -8.31
CA ASP A 80 -8.85 -3.34 -6.96
C ASP A 80 -7.56 -4.18 -6.82
N VAL A 81 -7.18 -4.92 -7.86
CA VAL A 81 -5.90 -5.67 -7.87
C VAL A 81 -4.71 -4.71 -7.82
N ILE A 82 -4.72 -3.64 -8.62
CA ILE A 82 -3.66 -2.61 -8.61
C ILE A 82 -3.58 -1.94 -7.24
N ALA A 83 -4.73 -1.56 -6.65
CA ALA A 83 -4.79 -1.00 -5.30
C ALA A 83 -4.21 -1.95 -4.24
N PHE A 84 -4.49 -3.26 -4.35
CA PHE A 84 -3.93 -4.26 -3.46
C PHE A 84 -2.41 -4.42 -3.65
N ILE A 85 -1.90 -4.39 -4.88
CA ILE A 85 -0.46 -4.42 -5.17
C ILE A 85 0.23 -3.19 -4.57
N PHE A 86 -0.33 -1.99 -4.75
CA PHE A 86 0.20 -0.78 -4.12
C PHE A 86 0.28 -0.92 -2.59
N ARG A 87 -0.80 -1.43 -1.98
CA ARG A 87 -0.82 -1.70 -0.53
C ARG A 87 0.23 -2.72 -0.10
N MET A 88 0.49 -3.77 -0.89
CA MET A 88 1.60 -4.70 -0.59
C MET A 88 2.96 -3.99 -0.63
N CYS A 89 3.19 -3.13 -1.62
CA CYS A 89 4.43 -2.34 -1.72
C CYS A 89 4.62 -1.42 -0.51
N SER A 90 3.55 -0.77 -0.03
CA SER A 90 3.59 0.13 1.12
C SER A 90 3.79 -0.58 2.48
N HIS A 91 3.55 -1.89 2.55
CA HIS A 91 3.75 -2.70 3.77
C HIS A 91 4.98 -3.62 3.68
N ALA A 92 5.72 -3.55 2.59
CA ALA A 92 6.96 -4.29 2.49
C ALA A 92 8.03 -3.66 3.41
N PRO A 93 8.92 -4.46 4.02
CA PRO A 93 10.01 -3.93 4.83
C PRO A 93 10.83 -2.90 4.07
N ASP A 94 11.18 -1.81 4.73
CA ASP A 94 12.02 -0.78 4.15
C ASP A 94 13.39 -1.37 3.78
N SER A 95 13.84 -1.03 2.58
CA SER A 95 15.19 -1.33 2.12
C SER A 95 15.87 -0.02 1.73
N PRO A 96 17.12 0.21 2.11
CA PRO A 96 17.83 1.43 1.73
C PRO A 96 17.73 1.68 0.21
N GLY A 97 17.23 2.85 -0.16
CA GLY A 97 17.13 3.26 -1.57
C GLY A 97 15.93 2.69 -2.34
N ASN A 98 14.96 2.05 -1.68
CA ASN A 98 13.78 1.53 -2.35
C ASN A 98 12.50 1.98 -1.63
N SER A 99 11.96 3.13 -2.02
CA SER A 99 10.70 3.65 -1.50
C SER A 99 9.50 2.82 -1.96
N THR A 100 8.34 3.03 -1.34
CA THR A 100 7.07 2.44 -1.81
C THR A 100 6.80 2.76 -3.28
N ASN A 101 7.06 4.01 -3.69
CA ASN A 101 6.83 4.45 -5.08
C ASN A 101 7.78 3.75 -6.06
N ASP A 102 9.05 3.62 -5.71
CA ASP A 102 10.03 2.92 -6.55
C ASP A 102 9.65 1.45 -6.72
N ARG A 103 9.31 0.78 -5.62
CA ARG A 103 8.87 -0.63 -5.64
C ARG A 103 7.60 -0.82 -6.47
N PHE A 104 6.61 0.06 -6.31
CA PHE A 104 5.37 -0.01 -7.07
C PHE A 104 5.60 0.26 -8.56
N ARG A 105 6.44 1.27 -8.88
CA ARG A 105 6.85 1.56 -10.25
C ARG A 105 7.53 0.36 -10.90
N ASP A 106 8.46 -0.28 -10.20
CA ASP A 106 9.19 -1.44 -10.71
C ASP A 106 8.26 -2.65 -10.93
N VAL A 107 7.29 -2.88 -10.04
CA VAL A 107 6.29 -3.93 -10.22
C VAL A 107 5.43 -3.66 -11.45
N LEU A 108 4.97 -2.43 -11.67
CA LEU A 108 4.18 -2.06 -12.84
C LEU A 108 5.02 -2.16 -14.12
N LEU A 109 6.24 -1.61 -14.13
CA LEU A 109 7.16 -1.67 -15.28
C LEU A 109 7.40 -3.12 -15.71
N ASN A 110 7.78 -3.97 -14.77
CA ASN A 110 8.05 -5.39 -15.03
C ASN A 110 6.78 -6.15 -15.42
N GLY A 111 5.63 -5.81 -14.83
CA GLY A 111 4.34 -6.41 -15.17
C GLY A 111 3.92 -6.07 -16.59
N ILE A 112 3.99 -4.79 -16.99
CA ILE A 112 3.68 -4.35 -18.36
C ILE A 112 4.63 -5.03 -19.36
N SER A 113 5.94 -5.05 -19.07
CA SER A 113 6.91 -5.69 -19.95
C SER A 113 6.65 -7.19 -20.18
N LYS A 114 6.13 -7.90 -19.17
CA LYS A 114 5.72 -9.31 -19.30
C LYS A 114 4.42 -9.50 -20.07
N GLY A 115 3.53 -8.50 -20.05
CA GLY A 115 2.24 -8.55 -20.73
C GLY A 115 2.27 -8.09 -22.19
N ILE A 116 3.37 -7.45 -22.62
CA ILE A 116 3.57 -7.05 -24.02
C ILE A 116 3.92 -8.29 -24.85
N ASP A 117 3.30 -8.43 -26.03
CA ASP A 117 3.56 -9.55 -26.93
C ASP A 117 4.95 -9.45 -27.58
N ASP A 118 5.44 -10.56 -28.13
CA ASP A 118 6.79 -10.69 -28.72
C ASP A 118 7.05 -9.76 -29.93
N ARG A 119 6.00 -9.09 -30.46
CA ARG A 119 6.10 -8.17 -31.60
C ARG A 119 6.32 -6.71 -31.16
N HIS A 120 6.22 -6.43 -29.86
CA HIS A 120 6.29 -5.10 -29.29
C HIS A 120 7.35 -5.04 -28.17
N GLU A 121 7.89 -3.87 -27.96
CA GLU A 121 8.83 -3.57 -26.89
C GLU A 121 8.38 -2.32 -26.12
N LEU A 122 8.53 -2.33 -24.81
CA LEU A 122 8.29 -1.16 -23.98
C LEU A 122 9.42 -0.16 -24.16
N LEU A 123 9.17 0.93 -24.88
CA LEU A 123 10.18 1.95 -25.20
C LEU A 123 10.34 3.01 -24.09
N ASP A 124 9.28 3.35 -23.39
CA ASP A 124 9.28 4.34 -22.30
C ASP A 124 8.18 4.05 -21.30
N PHE A 125 8.46 4.25 -20.02
CA PHE A 125 7.50 4.15 -18.92
C PHE A 125 7.78 5.23 -17.88
N LYS A 126 6.82 6.12 -17.67
CA LYS A 126 6.88 7.19 -16.68
C LYS A 126 5.72 7.06 -15.70
N LEU A 127 6.04 7.04 -14.42
CA LEU A 127 5.07 7.07 -13.34
C LEU A 127 5.56 8.07 -12.28
N ASP A 128 4.80 9.14 -12.10
CA ASP A 128 4.99 10.09 -11.01
C ASP A 128 3.79 10.01 -10.08
N LEU A 129 4.00 9.50 -8.88
CA LEU A 129 2.97 9.35 -7.86
C LEU A 129 3.27 10.29 -6.70
N GLN A 130 2.39 11.27 -6.54
CA GLN A 130 2.41 12.18 -5.40
C GLN A 130 1.18 11.91 -4.54
N TYR A 131 1.38 11.41 -3.35
CA TYR A 131 0.33 11.23 -2.37
C TYR A 131 0.80 11.71 -1.00
N GLY A 132 -0.13 12.16 -0.20
CA GLY A 132 0.16 12.69 1.12
C GLY A 132 -1.08 12.66 2.00
N LEU A 133 -0.96 13.22 3.19
CA LEU A 133 -2.07 13.30 4.11
C LEU A 133 -3.25 14.08 3.50
N PRO A 134 -4.50 13.70 3.81
CA PRO A 134 -5.67 14.49 3.47
C PRO A 134 -5.51 15.94 3.94
N ARG A 135 -6.00 16.89 3.14
CA ARG A 135 -5.82 18.34 3.40
C ARG A 135 -6.20 18.73 4.83
N GLU A 136 -7.30 18.24 5.35
CA GLU A 136 -7.76 18.56 6.71
C GLU A 136 -6.79 18.05 7.78
N ARG A 137 -6.25 16.85 7.57
CA ARG A 137 -5.26 16.27 8.49
C ARG A 137 -3.94 17.02 8.42
N ARG A 138 -3.49 17.40 7.22
CA ARG A 138 -2.30 18.25 7.03
C ARG A 138 -2.42 19.58 7.75
N LEU A 139 -3.54 20.28 7.56
CA LEU A 139 -3.79 21.57 8.22
C LEU A 139 -3.83 21.44 9.74
N ARG A 140 -4.44 20.38 10.27
CA ARG A 140 -4.48 20.12 11.71
C ARG A 140 -3.08 19.83 12.26
N LEU A 141 -2.29 19.03 11.56
CA LEU A 141 -0.94 18.68 11.99
C LEU A 141 -0.02 19.90 11.92
N ALA A 142 -0.04 20.65 10.82
CA ALA A 142 0.71 21.90 10.67
C ALA A 142 0.37 22.89 11.79
N LYS A 143 -0.92 23.06 12.10
CA LYS A 143 -1.36 23.94 13.18
C LYS A 143 -0.80 23.50 14.54
N LYS A 144 -0.82 22.19 14.85
CA LYS A 144 -0.24 21.65 16.09
C LYS A 144 1.27 21.92 16.18
N VAL A 145 1.99 21.78 15.07
CA VAL A 145 3.42 22.06 15.00
C VAL A 145 3.67 23.56 15.24
N ASP A 146 2.92 24.44 14.56
CA ASP A 146 3.06 25.90 14.67
C ASP A 146 2.71 26.42 16.09
N GLU A 147 1.70 25.82 16.74
CA GLU A 147 1.27 26.18 18.09
C GLU A 147 2.13 25.55 19.18
N GLY A 148 3.03 24.62 18.82
CA GLY A 148 3.88 23.90 19.78
C GLY A 148 3.11 22.90 20.65
N ASP A 149 1.97 22.42 20.16
CA ASP A 149 1.15 21.42 20.84
C ASP A 149 1.84 20.06 20.89
N ASP A 150 1.48 19.24 21.88
CA ASP A 150 1.97 17.87 22.00
C ASP A 150 1.55 17.03 20.81
N LEU A 151 2.52 16.36 20.19
CA LEU A 151 2.31 15.41 19.09
C LEU A 151 2.41 13.98 19.61
N THR A 152 1.49 13.13 19.20
CA THR A 152 1.66 11.68 19.38
C THR A 152 2.83 11.19 18.53
N VAL A 153 3.40 10.02 18.87
CA VAL A 153 4.50 9.40 18.10
C VAL A 153 4.11 9.21 16.62
N ALA A 154 2.84 8.88 16.34
CA ALA A 154 2.34 8.74 14.99
C ALA A 154 2.27 10.09 14.25
N GLU A 155 1.77 11.15 14.91
CA GLU A 155 1.72 12.52 14.37
C GLU A 155 3.12 13.08 14.15
N LEU A 156 4.06 12.81 15.06
CA LEU A 156 5.45 13.21 14.92
C LEU A 156 6.10 12.58 13.68
N ARG A 157 5.90 11.26 13.49
CA ARG A 157 6.39 10.57 12.29
C ARG A 157 5.80 11.17 11.02
N GLU A 158 4.47 11.39 10.98
CA GLU A 158 3.80 12.01 9.84
C GLU A 158 4.32 13.42 9.56
N ALA A 159 4.62 14.21 10.59
CA ALA A 159 5.14 15.54 10.43
C ALA A 159 6.58 15.54 9.87
N LEU A 160 7.41 14.59 10.30
CA LEU A 160 8.77 14.39 9.77
C LEU A 160 8.77 13.91 8.32
N GLU A 161 7.92 12.94 7.98
CA GLU A 161 7.82 12.38 6.63
C GLU A 161 7.28 13.40 5.60
N ASN A 162 6.61 14.46 6.04
CA ASN A 162 6.00 15.48 5.19
C ASN A 162 6.65 16.87 5.31
N ASP A 163 7.84 16.96 5.89
CA ASP A 163 8.63 18.20 6.04
C ASP A 163 7.84 19.38 6.70
N TYR A 164 7.01 19.09 7.72
CA TYR A 164 6.28 20.13 8.45
C TYR A 164 7.14 20.89 9.46
N PHE A 165 8.35 20.43 9.71
CA PHE A 165 9.30 21.09 10.57
C PHE A 165 10.27 21.91 9.71
N ASP A 166 10.49 23.15 10.10
CA ASP A 166 11.53 23.97 9.50
C ASP A 166 12.92 23.61 10.04
N ASP A 167 13.99 24.14 9.43
CA ASP A 167 15.38 23.87 9.81
C ASP A 167 15.73 24.34 11.23
N SER A 168 14.84 25.14 11.86
CA SER A 168 15.01 25.62 13.24
C SER A 168 14.46 24.66 14.29
N PHE A 169 13.71 23.64 13.89
CA PHE A 169 13.09 22.70 14.80
C PHE A 169 14.14 21.84 15.53
N ARG A 170 14.05 21.78 16.85
CA ARG A 170 14.94 21.03 17.70
C ARG A 170 14.13 20.08 18.59
N PHE A 171 14.43 18.78 18.53
CA PHE A 171 13.89 17.81 19.48
C PHE A 171 14.54 18.01 20.84
N ARG A 172 13.74 18.16 21.89
CA ARG A 172 14.21 18.11 23.26
C ARG A 172 13.79 16.76 23.85
N PRO A 173 14.73 15.87 24.16
CA PRO A 173 14.38 14.64 24.89
C PRO A 173 13.84 15.02 26.25
N LEU A 174 12.73 14.40 26.64
CA LEU A 174 12.15 14.50 27.98
C LEU A 174 12.80 13.46 28.90
N ASP A 175 12.90 13.76 30.19
CA ASP A 175 13.26 12.76 31.21
C ASP A 175 12.05 11.86 31.54
N ASP A 176 12.26 10.92 32.48
CA ASP A 176 11.21 9.96 32.88
C ASP A 176 10.01 10.65 33.56
N ASP A 177 10.17 11.91 34.01
CA ASP A 177 9.12 12.75 34.61
C ASP A 177 8.44 13.66 33.58
N GLY A 178 8.80 13.56 32.28
CA GLY A 178 8.27 14.37 31.18
C GLY A 178 8.80 15.79 31.13
N LEU A 179 9.89 16.09 31.84
CA LEU A 179 10.52 17.42 31.81
C LEU A 179 11.65 17.47 30.77
N PRO A 180 11.88 18.63 30.11
CA PRO A 180 12.97 18.79 29.17
C PRO A 180 14.32 18.51 29.87
N LYS A 181 15.04 17.49 29.39
CA LYS A 181 16.41 17.25 29.85
C LYS A 181 17.27 18.49 29.58
N ASN A 182 18.09 18.87 30.56
CA ASN A 182 19.17 19.82 30.32
C ASN A 182 20.22 19.14 29.44
N VAL A 183 20.04 19.22 28.12
CA VAL A 183 20.93 18.61 27.13
C VAL A 183 21.99 19.62 26.81
N ASP A 184 23.26 19.20 26.86
CA ASP A 184 24.37 19.99 26.35
C ASP A 184 24.09 20.29 24.86
N PRO A 185 24.30 21.54 24.38
CA PRO A 185 24.11 21.86 22.95
C PRO A 185 24.82 20.94 21.97
N SER A 186 25.89 20.26 22.41
CA SER A 186 26.60 19.24 21.64
C SER A 186 25.84 17.91 21.47
N ASP A 187 24.83 17.64 22.31
CA ASP A 187 24.01 16.41 22.27
C ASP A 187 22.77 16.56 21.36
N ILE A 188 22.52 17.76 20.85
CA ILE A 188 21.39 18.01 19.97
C ILE A 188 21.79 17.60 18.54
N ARG A 189 21.30 16.43 18.10
CA ARG A 189 21.46 15.99 16.71
C ARG A 189 20.66 16.91 15.80
N SER A 190 21.29 17.37 14.74
CA SER A 190 20.62 18.14 13.69
C SER A 190 19.77 17.22 12.81
N HIS A 191 18.77 17.78 12.14
CA HIS A 191 17.91 17.05 11.20
C HIS A 191 18.70 16.27 10.10
N ASP A 192 19.95 16.71 9.82
CA ASP A 192 20.83 16.06 8.84
C ASP A 192 21.29 14.64 9.26
N ASP A 193 21.14 14.26 10.54
CA ASP A 193 21.51 12.93 11.03
C ASP A 193 20.45 11.84 10.72
N PHE A 194 19.32 12.23 10.10
CA PHE A 194 18.20 11.33 9.77
C PHE A 194 17.92 11.19 8.27
N ARG A 195 18.83 11.65 7.41
CA ARG A 195 18.77 11.43 5.96
C ARG A 195 19.53 10.21 5.51
#